data_f9a4c32821a0a749d255b43ff84bdfa3
#
_entry.id   f9a4c32821a0a749d255b43ff84bdfa3
#
_cell.length_a   1.000
_cell.length_b   1.000
_cell.length_c   1.000
_cell.angle_alpha   90.00
_cell.angle_beta   90.00
_cell.angle_gamma   90.00
#
_symmetry.space_group_name_H-M   'P 1'
#
loop_
_entity.id
_entity.type
_entity.pdbx_description
1 polymer ?
#
loop_
_entity_poly.entity_id
_entity_poly.type
_entity_poly.pdbx_seq_one_letter_code
_entity_poly.pdbx_strand_id
1 'polypeptide(L)'
;MTYNRYMAKRDDDLEFSINAAFDEARTIVDKVPLYLVNGSLGAGKTSVLEFLLRQRDYKGARVIENEYANENVDGYRLEGLADMVTTLAGDCVCCGSEDALTKMLMDFSRYSPAPVFIEATGVARTMNLVERLISAKMFAKYELMQSFYVIDAHEILNGVEPAHEIELQAADVILVTKEDLLKDSERAEYEIKRRALPYAKVLSAPHGQFDLSKITTPSGLLAFFDQYDGELAVPDNPTYAVLDVSGMNIAASALENMWPELFRAYGLRRMKGCFISDNGARQHVEATERQIQIAHAGPEEAAKIVLIGERADEITHDILQMQLMMFE
;
A
#
# COMPACT_ATOMS: atom_id res chain seq x y z
N MET A 1 30.70 -14.29 11.46
CA MET A 1 30.75 -13.83 12.89
C MET A 1 29.86 -12.61 13.16
N THR A 2 29.01 -12.20 12.23
CA THR A 2 28.12 -11.04 12.38
C THR A 2 26.68 -11.43 12.73
N TYR A 3 26.33 -12.70 12.56
CA TYR A 3 25.00 -13.27 12.78
C TYR A 3 24.57 -13.27 14.26
N ASN A 4 25.49 -13.53 15.18
CA ASN A 4 25.21 -13.61 16.62
C ASN A 4 25.05 -12.26 17.35
N ARG A 5 25.26 -11.13 16.69
CA ARG A 5 25.11 -9.81 17.35
C ARG A 5 23.70 -9.22 17.21
N TYR A 6 22.91 -9.68 16.24
CA TYR A 6 21.53 -9.25 16.09
C TYR A 6 20.57 -10.07 16.98
N MET A 7 20.84 -11.36 17.14
CA MET A 7 20.05 -12.23 18.01
C MET A 7 20.26 -11.96 19.51
N ALA A 8 21.39 -11.36 19.91
CA ALA A 8 21.67 -11.00 21.31
C ALA A 8 21.05 -9.67 21.75
N LYS A 9 20.25 -9.02 20.87
CA LYS A 9 19.48 -7.79 21.16
C LYS A 9 17.98 -7.95 20.89
N ARG A 10 17.44 -9.14 20.87
CA ARG A 10 16.08 -9.38 21.37
C ARG A 10 16.20 -9.24 22.90
N ASP A 11 16.32 -7.99 23.32
CA ASP A 11 16.37 -7.67 24.74
C ASP A 11 15.10 -8.25 25.37
N ASP A 12 15.24 -8.82 26.56
CA ASP A 12 14.13 -9.20 27.44
C ASP A 12 13.07 -8.07 27.52
N ASP A 13 13.49 -6.84 27.28
CA ASP A 13 12.64 -5.63 27.20
C ASP A 13 11.68 -5.65 26.00
N LEU A 14 12.05 -6.17 24.82
CA LEU A 14 11.15 -6.24 23.67
C LEU A 14 10.12 -7.36 23.87
N GLU A 15 10.56 -8.53 24.33
CA GLU A 15 9.69 -9.66 24.64
C GLU A 15 8.70 -9.31 25.78
N PHE A 16 9.19 -8.62 26.81
CA PHE A 16 8.34 -8.06 27.86
C PHE A 16 7.36 -7.01 27.32
N SER A 17 7.82 -6.13 26.43
CA SER A 17 6.97 -5.11 25.78
C SER A 17 5.91 -5.73 24.87
N ILE A 18 6.23 -6.79 24.13
CA ILE A 18 5.30 -7.53 23.28
C ILE A 18 4.21 -8.18 24.16
N ASN A 19 4.60 -8.95 25.16
CA ASN A 19 3.64 -9.60 26.06
C ASN A 19 2.75 -8.58 26.79
N ALA A 20 3.32 -7.49 27.28
CA ALA A 20 2.58 -6.41 27.91
C ALA A 20 1.58 -5.74 26.93
N ALA A 21 2.00 -5.51 25.67
CA ALA A 21 1.12 -4.95 24.66
C ALA A 21 -0.04 -5.91 24.29
N PHE A 22 0.21 -7.23 24.26
CA PHE A 22 -0.82 -8.24 24.07
C PHE A 22 -1.79 -8.31 25.25
N ASP A 23 -1.31 -8.20 26.48
CA ASP A 23 -2.17 -8.19 27.67
C ASP A 23 -3.01 -6.90 27.74
N GLU A 24 -2.43 -5.75 27.41
CA GLU A 24 -3.16 -4.49 27.28
C GLU A 24 -4.21 -4.56 26.15
N ALA A 25 -3.90 -5.21 25.03
CA ALA A 25 -4.83 -5.40 23.91
C ALA A 25 -6.04 -6.29 24.29
N ARG A 26 -5.93 -7.13 25.30
CA ARG A 26 -7.01 -7.96 25.81
C ARG A 26 -7.99 -7.20 26.72
N THR A 27 -7.63 -6.01 27.18
CA THR A 27 -8.50 -5.21 28.06
C THR A 27 -9.44 -4.34 27.21
N ILE A 28 -10.66 -4.79 26.99
CA ILE A 28 -11.67 -4.09 26.17
C ILE A 28 -12.25 -2.95 27.00
N VAL A 29 -11.85 -1.71 26.73
CA VAL A 29 -12.64 -0.52 27.05
C VAL A 29 -12.39 0.51 25.95
N ASP A 30 -13.41 0.78 25.15
CA ASP A 30 -13.51 1.88 24.16
C ASP A 30 -12.28 2.13 23.26
N LYS A 31 -11.63 1.05 22.77
CA LYS A 31 -10.50 1.18 21.85
C LYS A 31 -10.94 1.65 20.47
N VAL A 32 -10.09 2.41 19.82
CA VAL A 32 -10.30 2.87 18.45
C VAL A 32 -10.11 1.71 17.49
N PRO A 33 -11.08 1.38 16.64
CA PRO A 33 -10.93 0.34 15.62
C PRO A 33 -9.81 0.69 14.63
N LEU A 34 -8.85 -0.21 14.44
CA LEU A 34 -7.73 -0.06 13.52
C LEU A 34 -7.81 -1.10 12.41
N TYR A 35 -7.61 -0.66 11.19
CA TYR A 35 -7.58 -1.49 10.00
C TYR A 35 -6.28 -1.26 9.24
N LEU A 36 -5.63 -2.34 8.81
CA LEU A 36 -4.45 -2.27 7.97
C LEU A 36 -4.82 -2.68 6.55
N VAL A 37 -4.41 -1.89 5.57
CA VAL A 37 -4.57 -2.20 4.14
C VAL A 37 -3.19 -2.19 3.50
N ASN A 38 -2.68 -3.36 3.21
CA ASN A 38 -1.42 -3.56 2.52
C ASN A 38 -1.66 -4.29 1.18
N GLY A 39 -0.62 -4.48 0.40
CA GLY A 39 -0.71 -5.19 -0.88
C GLY A 39 0.31 -4.70 -1.87
N SER A 40 0.49 -5.48 -2.94
CA SER A 40 1.44 -5.16 -4.00
C SER A 40 1.18 -3.80 -4.65
N LEU A 41 2.22 -3.26 -5.23
CA LEU A 41 2.15 -1.93 -5.86
C LEU A 41 1.20 -1.99 -7.07
N GLY A 42 0.25 -1.05 -7.13
CA GLY A 42 -0.75 -1.02 -8.18
C GLY A 42 -1.88 -2.07 -8.04
N ALA A 43 -1.94 -2.85 -6.97
CA ALA A 43 -2.97 -3.86 -6.76
C ALA A 43 -4.39 -3.30 -6.52
N GLY A 44 -4.55 -1.99 -6.35
CA GLY A 44 -5.87 -1.36 -6.16
C GLY A 44 -6.26 -1.14 -4.71
N LYS A 45 -5.31 -0.95 -3.80
CA LYS A 45 -5.55 -0.64 -2.37
C LYS A 45 -6.49 0.54 -2.18
N THR A 46 -6.25 1.63 -2.88
CA THR A 46 -7.09 2.83 -2.81
C THR A 46 -8.53 2.55 -3.23
N SER A 47 -8.76 1.69 -4.24
CA SER A 47 -10.12 1.29 -4.63
C SER A 47 -10.82 0.45 -3.54
N VAL A 48 -10.08 -0.39 -2.85
CA VAL A 48 -10.58 -1.14 -1.68
C VAL A 48 -10.93 -0.18 -0.55
N LEU A 49 -10.06 0.78 -0.25
CA LEU A 49 -10.33 1.82 0.76
C LEU A 49 -11.56 2.64 0.41
N GLU A 50 -11.71 3.10 -0.83
CA GLU A 50 -12.91 3.82 -1.28
C GLU A 50 -14.18 2.99 -1.05
N PHE A 51 -14.15 1.70 -1.35
CA PHE A 51 -15.28 0.82 -1.10
C PHE A 51 -15.60 0.71 0.39
N LEU A 52 -14.57 0.49 1.24
CA LEU A 52 -14.74 0.41 2.69
C LEU A 52 -15.29 1.71 3.28
N LEU A 53 -14.72 2.84 2.93
CA LEU A 53 -15.12 4.15 3.45
C LEU A 53 -16.56 4.55 3.09
N ARG A 54 -17.11 3.99 2.00
CA ARG A 54 -18.53 4.18 1.62
C ARG A 54 -19.50 3.38 2.49
N GLN A 55 -19.03 2.44 3.29
CA GLN A 55 -19.88 1.63 4.15
C GLN A 55 -20.29 2.40 5.41
N ARG A 56 -21.51 2.12 5.85
CA ARG A 56 -22.09 2.82 7.02
C ARG A 56 -21.26 2.65 8.29
N ASP A 57 -20.68 1.46 8.47
CA ASP A 57 -19.93 1.08 9.68
C ASP A 57 -18.59 1.81 9.80
N TYR A 58 -18.09 2.37 8.70
CA TYR A 58 -16.83 3.14 8.66
C TYR A 58 -17.03 4.64 8.50
N LYS A 59 -18.27 5.12 8.74
CA LYS A 59 -18.56 6.55 8.68
C LYS A 59 -17.71 7.31 9.73
N GLY A 60 -17.12 8.41 9.29
CA GLY A 60 -16.25 9.22 10.15
C GLY A 60 -14.82 8.67 10.26
N ALA A 61 -14.48 7.67 9.46
CA ALA A 61 -13.14 7.08 9.47
C ALA A 61 -12.05 8.10 9.16
N ARG A 62 -10.85 7.83 9.68
CA ARG A 62 -9.62 8.56 9.38
C ARG A 62 -8.69 7.65 8.62
N VAL A 63 -8.00 8.19 7.63
CA VAL A 63 -7.08 7.44 6.79
C VAL A 63 -5.68 8.01 6.95
N ILE A 64 -4.72 7.14 7.21
CA ILE A 64 -3.30 7.42 7.15
C ILE A 64 -2.77 6.73 5.91
N GLU A 65 -2.44 7.51 4.90
CA GLU A 65 -1.78 7.03 3.69
C GLU A 65 -0.27 7.11 3.89
N ASN A 66 0.40 6.03 3.63
CA ASN A 66 1.84 6.00 3.59
C ASN A 66 2.28 6.08 2.12
N GLU A 67 2.70 7.26 1.67
CA GLU A 67 3.21 7.47 0.32
C GLU A 67 4.73 7.54 0.33
N TYR A 68 5.36 6.79 -0.58
CA TYR A 68 6.82 6.74 -0.70
C TYR A 68 7.40 8.06 -1.23
N ALA A 69 6.65 8.77 -2.05
CA ALA A 69 7.00 10.09 -2.56
C ALA A 69 6.15 11.17 -1.91
N ASN A 70 6.74 12.33 -1.63
CA ASN A 70 6.11 13.50 -0.99
C ASN A 70 4.92 14.13 -1.78
N GLU A 71 4.29 13.38 -2.67
CA GLU A 71 3.21 13.86 -3.53
C GLU A 71 1.96 13.02 -3.31
N ASN A 72 0.96 13.63 -2.72
CA ASN A 72 -0.34 13.01 -2.45
C ASN A 72 -1.19 12.94 -3.74
N VAL A 73 -0.96 11.92 -4.57
CA VAL A 73 -1.72 11.71 -5.82
C VAL A 73 -3.00 10.90 -5.56
N ASP A 74 -3.03 10.04 -4.53
CA ASP A 74 -4.20 9.22 -4.17
C ASP A 74 -5.13 9.89 -3.16
N GLY A 75 -4.63 10.77 -2.30
CA GLY A 75 -5.40 11.40 -1.24
C GLY A 75 -6.64 12.15 -1.74
N TYR A 76 -6.57 12.74 -2.91
CA TYR A 76 -7.74 13.41 -3.54
C TYR A 76 -8.91 12.46 -3.81
N ARG A 77 -8.66 11.17 -4.04
CA ARG A 77 -9.71 10.16 -4.27
C ARG A 77 -10.46 9.81 -2.99
N LEU A 78 -9.82 9.90 -1.84
CA LEU A 78 -10.38 9.58 -0.54
C LEU A 78 -10.97 10.80 0.17
N GLU A 79 -10.65 12.02 -0.30
CA GLU A 79 -11.22 13.25 0.21
C GLU A 79 -12.74 13.25 0.07
N GLY A 80 -13.43 13.59 1.16
CA GLY A 80 -14.89 13.57 1.23
C GLY A 80 -15.52 12.20 1.54
N LEU A 81 -14.73 11.11 1.51
CA LEU A 81 -15.18 9.79 1.97
C LEU A 81 -14.76 9.52 3.43
N ALA A 82 -13.61 10.03 3.84
CA ALA A 82 -13.14 10.00 5.22
C ALA A 82 -13.27 11.38 5.87
N ASP A 83 -13.39 11.43 7.20
CA ASP A 83 -13.40 12.69 7.95
C ASP A 83 -12.01 13.38 7.89
N MET A 84 -10.96 12.61 7.75
CA MET A 84 -9.59 13.08 7.62
C MET A 84 -8.76 12.08 6.80
N VAL A 85 -8.07 12.58 5.80
CA VAL A 85 -7.03 11.86 5.07
C VAL A 85 -5.71 12.56 5.36
N THR A 86 -4.71 11.81 5.81
CA THR A 86 -3.40 12.38 6.12
C THR A 86 -2.32 11.50 5.51
N THR A 87 -1.44 12.12 4.75
CA THR A 87 -0.32 11.44 4.11
C THR A 87 0.93 11.57 4.96
N LEU A 88 1.58 10.44 5.22
CA LEU A 88 2.95 10.42 5.75
C LEU A 88 3.91 10.41 4.57
N ALA A 89 4.54 11.55 4.35
CA ALA A 89 5.43 11.75 3.21
C ALA A 89 6.90 11.51 3.59
N GLY A 90 7.66 10.90 2.69
CA GLY A 90 9.13 10.90 2.70
C GLY A 90 9.82 9.77 3.42
N ASP A 91 9.18 9.12 4.38
CA ASP A 91 9.74 7.96 5.08
C ASP A 91 8.69 6.85 5.14
N CYS A 92 9.07 5.65 4.74
CA CYS A 92 8.21 4.47 4.91
C CYS A 92 7.70 4.40 6.36
N VAL A 93 6.39 4.18 6.55
CA VAL A 93 5.79 3.96 7.88
C VAL A 93 6.52 2.86 8.65
N CYS A 94 7.21 1.96 7.96
CA CYS A 94 8.00 0.89 8.58
C CYS A 94 9.47 1.25 8.86
N CYS A 95 10.02 2.37 8.35
CA CYS A 95 11.46 2.67 8.43
C CYS A 95 11.81 4.08 8.90
N GLY A 96 10.90 5.05 8.71
CA GLY A 96 11.17 6.47 8.96
C GLY A 96 10.79 6.92 10.36
N SER A 97 10.76 8.22 10.58
CA SER A 97 10.60 8.84 11.90
C SER A 97 9.50 8.18 12.74
N GLU A 98 9.88 7.43 13.76
CA GLU A 98 9.00 6.80 14.75
C GLU A 98 7.93 7.76 15.28
N ASP A 99 8.25 9.03 15.24
CA ASP A 99 7.44 10.09 15.80
C ASP A 99 6.18 10.44 15.00
N ALA A 100 6.17 10.40 13.66
CA ALA A 100 5.05 10.95 12.89
C ALA A 100 3.80 10.07 12.96
N LEU A 101 3.91 8.76 12.65
CA LEU A 101 2.80 7.82 12.76
C LEU A 101 2.27 7.74 14.19
N THR A 102 3.18 7.57 15.15
CA THR A 102 2.83 7.46 16.57
C THR A 102 2.14 8.71 17.08
N LYS A 103 2.66 9.91 16.75
CA LYS A 103 2.01 11.18 17.12
C LYS A 103 0.62 11.30 16.53
N MET A 104 0.46 10.96 15.25
CA MET A 104 -0.82 11.02 14.56
C MET A 104 -1.84 10.07 15.18
N LEU A 105 -1.45 8.83 15.45
CA LEU A 105 -2.32 7.87 16.14
C LEU A 105 -2.65 8.33 17.56
N MET A 106 -1.68 8.88 18.30
CA MET A 106 -1.92 9.45 19.61
C MET A 106 -2.93 10.61 19.55
N ASP A 107 -2.83 11.46 18.55
CA ASP A 107 -3.80 12.54 18.37
C ASP A 107 -5.18 12.01 17.99
N PHE A 108 -5.26 11.06 17.07
CA PHE A 108 -6.54 10.43 16.69
C PHE A 108 -7.23 9.74 17.88
N SER A 109 -6.47 9.14 18.80
CA SER A 109 -7.03 8.48 19.98
C SER A 109 -7.64 9.45 21.00
N ARG A 110 -7.40 10.75 20.87
CA ARG A 110 -7.97 11.79 21.76
C ARG A 110 -9.38 12.25 21.35
N TYR A 111 -9.74 11.95 20.09
CA TYR A 111 -11.06 12.28 19.56
C TYR A 111 -12.00 11.08 19.67
N SER A 112 -13.26 11.25 19.27
CA SER A 112 -14.26 10.18 19.22
C SER A 112 -13.69 8.91 18.57
N PRO A 113 -14.06 7.69 18.99
CA PRO A 113 -13.54 6.41 18.52
C PRO A 113 -14.00 6.10 17.07
N ALA A 114 -13.62 6.96 16.13
CA ALA A 114 -13.85 6.73 14.71
C ALA A 114 -12.81 5.72 14.18
N PRO A 115 -13.20 4.82 13.27
CA PRO A 115 -12.27 3.86 12.68
C PRO A 115 -11.04 4.53 12.05
N VAL A 116 -9.88 3.91 12.19
CA VAL A 116 -8.64 4.36 11.57
C VAL A 116 -8.16 3.31 10.58
N PHE A 117 -7.92 3.73 9.36
CA PHE A 117 -7.29 2.91 8.32
C PHE A 117 -5.86 3.37 8.12
N ILE A 118 -4.92 2.43 8.08
CA ILE A 118 -3.55 2.68 7.63
C ILE A 118 -3.38 1.98 6.29
N GLU A 119 -3.22 2.76 5.23
CA GLU A 119 -2.79 2.25 3.93
C GLU A 119 -1.26 2.20 3.92
N ALA A 120 -0.70 1.00 3.89
CA ALA A 120 0.72 0.81 3.69
C ALA A 120 1.07 0.87 2.19
N THR A 121 2.22 1.44 1.84
CA THR A 121 2.72 1.38 0.45
C THR A 121 2.94 -0.07 0.03
N GLY A 122 2.89 -0.33 -1.29
CA GLY A 122 3.15 -1.68 -1.82
C GLY A 122 4.54 -2.25 -1.52
N VAL A 123 5.40 -1.48 -0.85
CA VAL A 123 6.75 -1.89 -0.42
C VAL A 123 6.87 -1.94 1.12
N ALA A 124 5.87 -1.45 1.85
CA ALA A 124 5.84 -1.53 3.30
C ALA A 124 5.56 -2.97 3.77
N ARG A 125 6.15 -3.35 4.88
CA ARG A 125 5.96 -4.67 5.49
C ARG A 125 5.01 -4.58 6.68
N THR A 126 3.92 -5.34 6.62
CA THR A 126 2.90 -5.38 7.70
C THR A 126 3.53 -5.73 9.04
N MET A 127 4.45 -6.70 9.06
CA MET A 127 5.09 -7.14 10.29
C MET A 127 5.93 -6.03 10.93
N ASN A 128 6.68 -5.25 10.15
CA ASN A 128 7.46 -4.12 10.65
C ASN A 128 6.54 -3.01 11.20
N LEU A 129 5.38 -2.79 10.55
CA LEU A 129 4.37 -1.85 11.04
C LEU A 129 3.78 -2.32 12.38
N VAL A 130 3.45 -3.60 12.50
CA VAL A 130 2.92 -4.19 13.74
C VAL A 130 3.94 -4.11 14.86
N GLU A 131 5.21 -4.48 14.64
CA GLU A 131 6.29 -4.34 15.60
C GLU A 131 6.39 -2.91 16.13
N ARG A 132 6.30 -1.93 15.24
CA ARG A 132 6.34 -0.52 15.59
C ARG A 132 5.15 -0.09 16.44
N LEU A 133 3.93 -0.52 16.08
CA LEU A 133 2.73 -0.24 16.85
C LEU A 133 2.79 -0.86 18.26
N ILE A 134 3.37 -2.06 18.39
CA ILE A 134 3.62 -2.73 19.68
C ILE A 134 4.64 -1.91 20.50
N SER A 135 5.80 -1.59 19.92
CA SER A 135 6.86 -0.83 20.58
C SER A 135 6.39 0.54 21.07
N ALA A 136 5.49 1.18 20.32
CA ALA A 136 4.85 2.44 20.67
C ALA A 136 3.64 2.28 21.61
N LYS A 137 3.31 1.06 22.06
CA LYS A 137 2.16 0.72 22.93
C LYS A 137 0.81 1.19 22.38
N MET A 138 0.66 1.22 21.05
CA MET A 138 -0.56 1.72 20.42
C MET A 138 -1.77 0.81 20.71
N PHE A 139 -1.57 -0.48 20.92
CA PHE A 139 -2.66 -1.42 21.22
C PHE A 139 -3.29 -1.25 22.60
N ALA A 140 -2.75 -0.38 23.46
CA ALA A 140 -3.45 0.11 24.63
C ALA A 140 -4.66 0.99 24.26
N LYS A 141 -4.64 1.66 23.10
CA LYS A 141 -5.65 2.61 22.62
C LYS A 141 -6.42 2.13 21.39
N TYR A 142 -5.84 1.21 20.65
CA TYR A 142 -6.36 0.72 19.38
C TYR A 142 -6.67 -0.78 19.46
N GLU A 143 -7.74 -1.19 18.79
CA GLU A 143 -8.06 -2.59 18.56
C GLU A 143 -7.85 -2.90 17.07
N LEU A 144 -6.95 -3.83 16.77
CA LEU A 144 -6.73 -4.27 15.41
C LEU A 144 -7.90 -5.15 14.97
N MET A 145 -8.74 -4.61 14.10
CA MET A 145 -9.95 -5.27 13.63
C MET A 145 -9.68 -6.18 12.45
N GLN A 146 -8.89 -5.72 11.48
CA GLN A 146 -8.56 -6.49 10.27
C GLN A 146 -7.24 -6.05 9.65
N SER A 147 -6.55 -7.03 9.06
CA SER A 147 -5.43 -6.84 8.15
C SER A 147 -5.82 -7.35 6.76
N PHE A 148 -5.89 -6.44 5.80
CA PHE A 148 -6.18 -6.74 4.39
C PHE A 148 -4.88 -6.76 3.59
N TYR A 149 -4.71 -7.78 2.74
CA TYR A 149 -3.70 -7.77 1.70
C TYR A 149 -4.36 -7.76 0.33
N VAL A 150 -4.07 -6.74 -0.47
CA VAL A 150 -4.63 -6.57 -1.82
C VAL A 150 -3.62 -7.05 -2.85
N ILE A 151 -4.05 -7.98 -3.70
CA ILE A 151 -3.22 -8.60 -4.74
C ILE A 151 -3.97 -8.61 -6.06
N ASP A 152 -3.27 -8.38 -7.18
CA ASP A 152 -3.93 -8.52 -8.46
C ASP A 152 -3.89 -9.97 -8.99
N ALA A 153 -4.89 -10.33 -9.79
CA ALA A 153 -5.05 -11.69 -10.29
C ALA A 153 -3.87 -12.17 -11.16
N HIS A 154 -3.18 -11.27 -11.87
CA HIS A 154 -2.01 -11.64 -12.67
C HIS A 154 -0.81 -11.98 -11.80
N GLU A 155 -0.68 -11.36 -10.62
CA GLU A 155 0.39 -11.72 -9.67
C GLU A 155 0.21 -13.16 -9.18
N ILE A 156 -1.04 -13.57 -8.90
CA ILE A 156 -1.35 -14.97 -8.58
C ILE A 156 -1.03 -15.88 -9.78
N LEU A 157 -1.40 -15.46 -10.99
CA LEU A 157 -1.17 -16.22 -12.22
C LEU A 157 0.32 -16.43 -12.50
N ASN A 158 1.15 -15.42 -12.28
CA ASN A 158 2.60 -15.47 -12.53
C ASN A 158 3.42 -16.09 -11.38
N GLY A 159 2.80 -16.32 -10.25
CA GLY A 159 3.44 -16.72 -9.01
C GLY A 159 3.74 -15.52 -8.13
N VAL A 160 3.34 -15.62 -6.86
CA VAL A 160 3.59 -14.57 -5.86
C VAL A 160 5.08 -14.49 -5.58
N GLU A 161 5.64 -13.29 -5.53
CA GLU A 161 7.03 -13.10 -5.15
C GLU A 161 7.28 -13.58 -3.70
N PRO A 162 8.40 -14.27 -3.43
CA PRO A 162 8.72 -14.73 -2.06
C PRO A 162 8.72 -13.61 -1.03
N ALA A 163 9.06 -12.40 -1.45
CA ALA A 163 9.01 -11.21 -0.60
C ALA A 163 7.60 -10.88 -0.08
N HIS A 164 6.55 -11.33 -0.75
CA HIS A 164 5.16 -11.08 -0.36
C HIS A 164 4.52 -12.26 0.40
N GLU A 165 5.17 -13.41 0.47
CA GLU A 165 4.59 -14.59 1.13
C GLU A 165 4.26 -14.37 2.60
N ILE A 166 5.16 -13.71 3.35
CA ILE A 166 4.93 -13.39 4.76
C ILE A 166 3.75 -12.41 4.93
N GLU A 167 3.60 -11.47 4.02
CA GLU A 167 2.51 -10.49 4.03
C GLU A 167 1.15 -11.15 3.80
N LEU A 168 1.12 -12.15 2.90
CA LEU A 168 -0.07 -12.95 2.65
C LEU A 168 -0.44 -13.83 3.85
N GLN A 169 0.55 -14.38 4.55
CA GLN A 169 0.34 -15.16 5.78
C GLN A 169 -0.15 -14.28 6.94
N ALA A 170 0.34 -13.05 7.01
CA ALA A 170 -0.02 -12.07 8.03
C ALA A 170 -1.41 -11.43 7.79
N ALA A 171 -2.01 -11.63 6.62
CA ALA A 171 -3.30 -11.04 6.30
C ALA A 171 -4.46 -11.88 6.84
N ASP A 172 -5.44 -11.23 7.46
CA ASP A 172 -6.71 -11.86 7.82
C ASP A 172 -7.56 -12.16 6.57
N VAL A 173 -7.47 -11.27 5.59
CA VAL A 173 -8.22 -11.37 4.33
C VAL A 173 -7.33 -10.96 3.16
N ILE A 174 -7.25 -11.81 2.16
CA ILE A 174 -6.62 -11.52 0.87
C ILE A 174 -7.71 -11.11 -0.11
N LEU A 175 -7.58 -9.91 -0.68
CA LEU A 175 -8.50 -9.34 -1.64
C LEU A 175 -7.89 -9.40 -3.03
N VAL A 176 -8.45 -10.22 -3.90
CA VAL A 176 -7.98 -10.37 -5.29
C VAL A 176 -8.72 -9.41 -6.18
N THR A 177 -7.97 -8.52 -6.81
CA THR A 177 -8.49 -7.51 -7.74
C THR A 177 -8.17 -7.87 -9.20
N LYS A 178 -8.71 -7.12 -10.15
CA LYS A 178 -8.40 -7.18 -11.58
C LYS A 178 -8.61 -8.55 -12.24
N GLU A 179 -9.45 -9.39 -11.67
CA GLU A 179 -9.85 -10.66 -12.27
C GLU A 179 -10.56 -10.46 -13.61
N ASP A 180 -11.19 -9.29 -13.80
CA ASP A 180 -11.83 -8.84 -15.04
C ASP A 180 -10.84 -8.58 -16.20
N LEU A 181 -9.58 -8.30 -15.88
CA LEU A 181 -8.53 -8.06 -16.88
C LEU A 181 -7.83 -9.35 -17.36
N LEU A 182 -8.13 -10.50 -16.75
CA LEU A 182 -7.60 -11.79 -17.20
C LEU A 182 -8.18 -12.16 -18.56
N LYS A 183 -7.32 -12.62 -19.48
CA LYS A 183 -7.75 -13.22 -20.74
C LYS A 183 -8.45 -14.55 -20.50
N ASP A 184 -9.38 -14.92 -21.41
CA ASP A 184 -10.10 -16.21 -21.28
C ASP A 184 -9.16 -17.41 -21.25
N SER A 185 -8.02 -17.35 -21.96
CA SER A 185 -6.99 -18.39 -21.95
C SER A 185 -6.26 -18.54 -20.62
N GLU A 186 -6.24 -17.51 -19.80
CA GLU A 186 -5.54 -17.45 -18.50
C GLU A 186 -6.42 -17.89 -17.32
N ARG A 187 -7.75 -17.79 -17.47
CA ARG A 187 -8.72 -18.01 -16.39
C ARG A 187 -8.63 -19.40 -15.76
N ALA A 188 -8.46 -20.45 -16.56
CA ALA A 188 -8.37 -21.80 -16.05
C ALA A 188 -7.12 -22.02 -15.18
N GLU A 189 -5.97 -21.52 -15.62
CA GLU A 189 -4.72 -21.58 -14.85
C GLU A 189 -4.81 -20.72 -13.58
N TYR A 190 -5.34 -19.52 -13.69
CA TYR A 190 -5.58 -18.64 -12.57
C TYR A 190 -6.43 -19.31 -11.48
N GLU A 191 -7.57 -19.93 -11.85
CA GLU A 191 -8.45 -20.60 -10.90
C GLU A 191 -7.75 -21.76 -10.16
N ILE A 192 -6.89 -22.50 -10.87
CA ILE A 192 -6.08 -23.57 -10.24
C ILE A 192 -5.12 -22.95 -9.21
N LYS A 193 -4.37 -21.92 -9.59
CA LYS A 193 -3.39 -21.26 -8.72
C LYS A 193 -4.05 -20.59 -7.53
N ARG A 194 -5.15 -19.86 -7.76
CA ARG A 194 -5.93 -19.23 -6.69
C ARG A 194 -6.43 -20.21 -5.65
N ARG A 195 -6.95 -21.39 -6.08
CA ARG A 195 -7.42 -22.45 -5.15
C ARG A 195 -6.28 -23.14 -4.41
N ALA A 196 -5.08 -23.10 -4.96
CA ALA A 196 -3.90 -23.68 -4.32
C ALA A 196 -3.25 -22.75 -3.29
N LEU A 197 -3.70 -21.50 -3.18
CA LEU A 197 -3.19 -20.57 -2.16
C LEU A 197 -3.49 -21.15 -0.75
N PRO A 198 -2.48 -21.27 0.10
CA PRO A 198 -2.63 -21.91 1.42
C PRO A 198 -3.23 -20.99 2.49
N TYR A 199 -3.88 -19.91 2.09
CA TYR A 199 -4.34 -18.86 3.00
C TYR A 199 -5.83 -19.01 3.33
N ALA A 200 -6.17 -18.67 4.56
CA ALA A 200 -7.48 -19.01 5.13
C ALA A 200 -8.65 -18.27 4.44
N LYS A 201 -8.43 -17.07 3.95
CA LYS A 201 -9.52 -16.26 3.40
C LYS A 201 -9.07 -15.44 2.18
N VAL A 202 -9.43 -15.93 1.01
CA VAL A 202 -9.18 -15.28 -0.27
C VAL A 202 -10.52 -14.88 -0.90
N LEU A 203 -10.77 -13.60 -1.03
CA LEU A 203 -12.00 -13.05 -1.58
C LEU A 203 -11.73 -12.35 -2.91
N SER A 204 -12.65 -12.51 -3.87
CA SER A 204 -12.69 -11.71 -5.09
C SER A 204 -13.12 -10.29 -4.75
N ALA A 205 -12.42 -9.30 -5.30
CA ALA A 205 -12.65 -7.89 -5.06
C ALA A 205 -12.62 -7.09 -6.39
N PRO A 206 -13.53 -7.38 -7.34
CA PRO A 206 -13.60 -6.64 -8.60
C PRO A 206 -13.83 -5.16 -8.31
N HIS A 207 -13.00 -4.30 -8.93
CA HIS A 207 -13.02 -2.86 -8.70
C HIS A 207 -12.93 -2.46 -7.21
N GLY A 208 -12.25 -3.28 -6.39
CA GLY A 208 -12.10 -3.07 -4.94
C GLY A 208 -13.31 -3.48 -4.09
N GLN A 209 -14.39 -3.98 -4.68
CA GLN A 209 -15.62 -4.35 -3.99
C GLN A 209 -15.65 -5.83 -3.62
N PHE A 210 -16.06 -6.15 -2.40
CA PHE A 210 -16.12 -7.53 -1.90
C PHE A 210 -17.23 -7.70 -0.86
N ASP A 211 -17.53 -8.96 -0.53
CA ASP A 211 -18.59 -9.31 0.41
C ASP A 211 -18.11 -9.14 1.87
N LEU A 212 -18.51 -8.05 2.49
CA LEU A 212 -18.16 -7.73 3.89
C LEU A 212 -18.70 -8.73 4.90
N SER A 213 -19.79 -9.44 4.58
CA SER A 213 -20.34 -10.46 5.49
C SER A 213 -19.39 -11.64 5.74
N LYS A 214 -18.38 -11.77 4.88
CA LYS A 214 -17.34 -12.79 5.01
C LYS A 214 -16.19 -12.38 5.91
N ILE A 215 -16.17 -11.15 6.42
CA ILE A 215 -15.12 -10.69 7.33
C ILE A 215 -15.46 -11.08 8.75
N THR A 216 -14.48 -11.68 9.42
CA THR A 216 -14.59 -12.05 10.84
C THR A 216 -13.59 -11.23 11.65
N THR A 217 -14.06 -10.58 12.68
CA THR A 217 -13.26 -9.79 13.63
C THR A 217 -13.22 -10.50 14.99
N PRO A 218 -12.21 -10.29 15.83
CA PRO A 218 -11.02 -9.45 15.61
C PRO A 218 -9.98 -10.11 14.72
N SER A 219 -8.95 -9.32 14.36
CA SER A 219 -7.80 -9.78 13.57
C SER A 219 -6.99 -10.87 14.27
N GLY A 220 -6.51 -11.85 13.48
CA GLY A 220 -5.55 -12.86 13.92
C GLY A 220 -4.08 -12.43 13.81
N LEU A 221 -3.81 -11.26 13.22
CA LEU A 221 -2.45 -10.78 12.92
C LEU A 221 -1.55 -10.69 14.15
N LEU A 222 -2.07 -10.21 15.28
CA LEU A 222 -1.25 -10.13 16.51
C LEU A 222 -0.85 -11.51 17.02
N ALA A 223 -1.77 -12.49 16.97
CA ALA A 223 -1.43 -13.87 17.34
C ALA A 223 -0.44 -14.50 16.35
N PHE A 224 -0.53 -14.16 15.07
CA PHE A 224 0.44 -14.58 14.07
C PHE A 224 1.81 -13.94 14.35
N PHE A 225 1.86 -12.64 14.67
CA PHE A 225 3.10 -11.94 15.01
C PHE A 225 3.82 -12.58 16.22
N ASP A 226 3.07 -12.92 17.27
CA ASP A 226 3.61 -13.55 18.48
C ASP A 226 4.24 -14.94 18.21
N GLN A 227 3.70 -15.66 17.24
CA GLN A 227 4.18 -17.01 16.86
C GLN A 227 5.25 -16.98 15.77
N TYR A 228 5.50 -15.84 15.16
CA TYR A 228 6.46 -15.70 14.07
C TYR A 228 7.89 -15.66 14.61
N ASP A 229 8.68 -16.68 14.28
CA ASP A 229 10.07 -16.85 14.68
C ASP A 229 11.09 -16.46 13.59
N GLY A 230 10.60 -16.02 12.44
CA GLY A 230 11.43 -15.59 11.31
C GLY A 230 12.04 -14.20 11.50
N GLU A 231 13.07 -13.90 10.73
CA GLU A 231 13.59 -12.54 10.65
C GLU A 231 12.57 -11.63 9.93
N LEU A 232 12.32 -10.45 10.50
CA LEU A 232 11.54 -9.44 9.79
C LEU A 232 12.33 -8.99 8.56
N ALA A 233 11.67 -9.03 7.42
CA ALA A 233 12.31 -8.64 6.17
C ALA A 233 12.81 -7.20 6.25
N VAL A 234 14.03 -6.96 5.79
CA VAL A 234 14.51 -5.60 5.55
C VAL A 234 13.52 -4.94 4.57
N PRO A 235 13.02 -3.74 4.87
CA PRO A 235 12.11 -3.06 3.97
C PRO A 235 12.70 -2.97 2.58
N ASP A 236 11.90 -3.30 1.57
CA ASP A 236 12.26 -3.06 0.20
C ASP A 236 12.11 -1.54 -0.05
N ASN A 237 13.22 -0.82 -0.04
CA ASN A 237 13.28 0.61 -0.24
C ASN A 237 13.60 0.91 -1.71
N PRO A 238 12.60 0.88 -2.62
CA PRO A 238 12.81 1.35 -3.98
C PRO A 238 13.18 2.84 -3.94
N THR A 239 13.93 3.28 -4.90
CA THR A 239 14.15 4.71 -5.12
C THR A 239 12.91 5.35 -5.76
N TYR A 240 12.83 6.66 -5.73
CA TYR A 240 11.76 7.38 -6.40
C TYR A 240 12.26 8.67 -7.05
N ALA A 241 11.57 9.10 -8.10
CA ALA A 241 11.71 10.43 -8.67
C ALA A 241 10.35 11.13 -8.72
N VAL A 242 10.35 12.41 -8.41
CA VAL A 242 9.20 13.30 -8.61
C VAL A 242 9.59 14.32 -9.65
N LEU A 243 8.94 14.28 -10.80
CA LEU A 243 9.25 15.12 -11.94
C LEU A 243 8.13 16.14 -12.15
N ASP A 244 8.46 17.41 -12.07
CA ASP A 244 7.54 18.49 -12.46
C ASP A 244 7.49 18.55 -13.99
N VAL A 245 6.35 18.21 -14.56
CA VAL A 245 6.11 18.19 -16.01
C VAL A 245 5.15 19.30 -16.47
N SER A 246 4.94 20.32 -15.63
CA SER A 246 4.04 21.44 -15.94
C SER A 246 4.43 22.24 -17.18
N GLY A 247 5.71 22.23 -17.56
CA GLY A 247 6.24 22.87 -18.77
C GLY A 247 6.24 21.98 -20.01
N MET A 248 5.76 20.74 -19.93
CA MET A 248 5.75 19.76 -21.00
C MET A 248 4.34 19.52 -21.52
N ASN A 249 4.18 19.42 -22.84
CA ASN A 249 3.00 18.84 -23.46
C ASN A 249 3.35 17.42 -23.90
N ILE A 250 2.71 16.42 -23.31
CA ILE A 250 3.09 15.03 -23.46
C ILE A 250 1.97 14.27 -24.21
N ALA A 251 2.29 13.70 -25.36
CA ALA A 251 1.34 12.82 -26.03
C ALA A 251 1.13 11.55 -25.20
N ALA A 252 -0.13 11.18 -24.97
CA ALA A 252 -0.47 9.97 -24.22
C ALA A 252 0.17 8.72 -24.84
N SER A 253 0.17 8.62 -26.16
CA SER A 253 0.82 7.55 -26.89
C SER A 253 2.33 7.48 -26.69
N ALA A 254 3.00 8.62 -26.53
CA ALA A 254 4.44 8.64 -26.25
C ALA A 254 4.73 8.04 -24.85
N LEU A 255 3.91 8.38 -23.85
CA LEU A 255 4.01 7.75 -22.51
C LEU A 255 3.77 6.24 -22.55
N GLU A 256 2.73 5.82 -23.28
CA GLU A 256 2.40 4.39 -23.41
C GLU A 256 3.53 3.60 -24.08
N ASN A 257 4.13 4.15 -25.12
CA ASN A 257 5.22 3.49 -25.86
C ASN A 257 6.56 3.52 -25.08
N MET A 258 6.85 4.59 -24.38
CA MET A 258 8.07 4.78 -23.60
C MET A 258 8.09 3.92 -22.33
N TRP A 259 6.94 3.73 -21.69
CA TRP A 259 6.85 3.12 -20.36
C TRP A 259 7.51 1.73 -20.28
N PRO A 260 7.27 0.76 -21.20
CA PRO A 260 7.89 -0.56 -21.12
C PRO A 260 9.43 -0.52 -21.21
N GLU A 261 10.00 0.49 -21.86
CA GLU A 261 11.46 0.64 -21.95
C GLU A 261 12.03 1.24 -20.67
N LEU A 262 11.43 2.32 -20.16
CA LEU A 262 11.82 2.90 -18.87
C LEU A 262 11.66 1.88 -17.74
N PHE A 263 10.56 1.16 -17.73
CA PHE A 263 10.30 0.11 -16.77
C PHE A 263 11.49 -0.88 -16.70
N ARG A 264 11.91 -1.43 -17.84
CA ARG A 264 13.01 -2.39 -17.91
C ARG A 264 14.39 -1.76 -17.65
N ALA A 265 14.63 -0.56 -18.19
CA ALA A 265 15.94 0.08 -18.10
C ALA A 265 16.29 0.51 -16.68
N TYR A 266 15.32 0.94 -15.90
CA TYR A 266 15.53 1.50 -14.56
C TYR A 266 14.92 0.63 -13.43
N GLY A 267 14.43 -0.56 -13.74
CA GLY A 267 13.77 -1.43 -12.76
C GLY A 267 12.58 -0.74 -12.11
N LEU A 268 11.79 0.02 -12.91
CA LEU A 268 10.63 0.72 -12.37
C LEU A 268 9.54 -0.28 -11.98
N ARG A 269 8.73 0.09 -11.01
CA ARG A 269 7.58 -0.70 -10.52
C ARG A 269 6.28 0.03 -10.74
N ARG A 270 6.31 1.37 -10.68
CA ARG A 270 5.13 2.21 -10.82
C ARG A 270 5.48 3.57 -11.41
N MET A 271 4.57 4.09 -12.22
CA MET A 271 4.46 5.50 -12.55
C MET A 271 3.06 5.98 -12.16
N LYS A 272 2.97 7.16 -11.56
CA LYS A 272 1.71 7.78 -11.21
C LYS A 272 1.83 9.30 -11.27
N GLY A 273 0.76 9.96 -11.65
CA GLY A 273 0.77 11.43 -11.65
C GLY A 273 -0.21 12.05 -12.63
N CYS A 274 -0.05 13.35 -12.79
CA CYS A 274 -0.81 14.16 -13.73
C CYS A 274 0.14 14.83 -14.71
N PHE A 275 -0.28 14.93 -15.97
CA PHE A 275 0.47 15.63 -17.02
C PHE A 275 -0.48 16.46 -17.90
N ILE A 276 0.11 17.38 -18.67
CA ILE A 276 -0.62 18.15 -19.67
C ILE A 276 -0.42 17.46 -21.03
N SER A 277 -1.50 17.01 -21.63
CA SER A 277 -1.43 16.37 -22.95
C SER A 277 -1.17 17.39 -24.06
N ASP A 278 -0.81 16.90 -25.23
CA ASP A 278 -0.54 17.69 -26.45
C ASP A 278 -1.71 18.59 -26.87
N ASN A 279 -2.96 18.20 -26.52
CA ASN A 279 -4.16 19.02 -26.76
C ASN A 279 -4.45 20.00 -25.59
N GLY A 280 -3.58 20.11 -24.60
CA GLY A 280 -3.71 21.01 -23.43
C GLY A 280 -4.64 20.47 -22.32
N ALA A 281 -5.19 19.27 -22.44
CA ALA A 281 -6.01 18.67 -21.39
C ALA A 281 -5.13 18.09 -20.28
N ARG A 282 -5.56 18.21 -19.01
CA ARG A 282 -4.92 17.50 -17.90
C ARG A 282 -5.35 16.03 -17.89
N GLN A 283 -4.38 15.18 -17.80
CA GLN A 283 -4.58 13.72 -17.76
C GLN A 283 -3.83 13.11 -16.59
N HIS A 284 -4.47 12.17 -15.93
CA HIS A 284 -3.89 11.34 -14.89
C HIS A 284 -3.32 10.07 -15.53
N VAL A 285 -2.12 9.68 -15.12
CA VAL A 285 -1.48 8.44 -15.54
C VAL A 285 -1.22 7.55 -14.35
N GLU A 286 -1.52 6.28 -14.49
CA GLU A 286 -1.09 5.22 -13.58
C GLU A 286 -0.58 4.04 -14.40
N ALA A 287 0.66 3.62 -14.14
CA ALA A 287 1.28 2.52 -14.85
C ALA A 287 2.04 1.59 -13.91
N THR A 288 1.97 0.31 -14.23
CA THR A 288 2.74 -0.79 -13.63
C THR A 288 3.42 -1.56 -14.75
N GLU A 289 4.16 -2.63 -14.44
CA GLU A 289 4.77 -3.50 -15.45
C GLU A 289 3.80 -3.93 -16.56
N ARG A 290 2.54 -4.12 -16.22
CA ARG A 290 1.57 -4.82 -17.09
C ARG A 290 0.57 -3.92 -17.75
N GLN A 291 0.37 -2.74 -17.23
CA GLN A 291 -0.67 -1.84 -17.74
C GLN A 291 -0.29 -0.39 -17.54
N ILE A 292 -0.74 0.42 -18.45
CA ILE A 292 -0.79 1.87 -18.32
C ILE A 292 -2.25 2.30 -18.48
N GLN A 293 -2.70 3.15 -17.58
CA GLN A 293 -4.03 3.74 -17.61
C GLN A 293 -3.89 5.25 -17.65
N ILE A 294 -4.57 5.88 -18.60
CA ILE A 294 -4.60 7.34 -18.74
C ILE A 294 -6.07 7.75 -18.67
N ALA A 295 -6.38 8.68 -17.78
CA ALA A 295 -7.73 9.15 -17.54
C ALA A 295 -7.76 10.69 -17.46
N HIS A 296 -8.95 11.27 -17.47
CA HIS A 296 -9.11 12.71 -17.29
C HIS A 296 -8.76 13.10 -15.86
N ALA A 297 -7.95 14.16 -15.68
CA ALA A 297 -7.57 14.71 -14.39
C ALA A 297 -8.34 16.00 -14.07
N GLY A 298 -8.49 16.29 -12.79
CA GLY A 298 -9.09 17.52 -12.32
C GLY A 298 -8.23 18.76 -12.63
N PRO A 299 -8.86 19.97 -12.74
CA PRO A 299 -8.14 21.20 -13.08
C PRO A 299 -7.13 21.63 -11.99
N GLU A 300 -7.31 21.19 -10.75
CA GLU A 300 -6.48 21.56 -9.60
C GLU A 300 -5.26 20.64 -9.42
N GLU A 301 -5.21 19.48 -10.12
CA GLU A 301 -4.11 18.55 -9.97
C GLU A 301 -2.80 19.15 -10.53
N ALA A 302 -1.73 19.08 -9.75
CA ALA A 302 -0.41 19.53 -10.20
C ALA A 302 0.12 18.60 -11.31
N ALA A 303 0.74 19.17 -12.34
CA ALA A 303 1.33 18.40 -13.42
C ALA A 303 2.70 17.83 -12.96
N LYS A 304 2.65 16.69 -12.27
CA LYS A 304 3.81 15.98 -11.75
C LYS A 304 3.68 14.50 -11.98
N ILE A 305 4.79 13.83 -12.27
CA ILE A 305 4.89 12.39 -12.42
C ILE A 305 5.82 11.84 -11.34
N VAL A 306 5.35 10.85 -10.62
CA VAL A 306 6.11 10.09 -9.63
C VAL A 306 6.48 8.74 -10.24
N LEU A 307 7.76 8.41 -10.21
CA LEU A 307 8.33 7.13 -10.62
C LEU A 307 8.86 6.42 -9.38
N ILE A 308 8.60 5.13 -9.27
CA ILE A 308 9.06 4.28 -8.16
C ILE A 308 9.72 3.02 -8.75
N GLY A 309 10.90 2.67 -8.28
CA GLY A 309 11.63 1.49 -8.74
C GLY A 309 13.05 1.41 -8.19
N GLU A 310 13.84 0.49 -8.72
CA GLU A 310 15.20 0.23 -8.21
C GLU A 310 16.15 1.42 -8.44
N ARG A 311 16.01 2.10 -9.58
CA ARG A 311 16.85 3.24 -10.00
C ARG A 311 16.01 4.41 -10.51
N ALA A 312 14.85 4.62 -9.89
CA ALA A 312 13.95 5.70 -10.29
C ALA A 312 14.58 7.09 -10.07
N ASP A 313 15.41 7.23 -9.03
CA ASP A 313 16.14 8.46 -8.68
C ASP A 313 17.20 8.87 -9.72
N GLU A 314 17.59 7.96 -10.61
CA GLU A 314 18.46 8.30 -11.75
C GLU A 314 17.69 9.02 -12.87
N ILE A 315 16.36 8.98 -12.88
CA ILE A 315 15.56 9.58 -13.95
C ILE A 315 15.34 11.07 -13.63
N THR A 316 15.97 11.89 -14.42
CA THR A 316 15.80 13.34 -14.38
C THR A 316 14.76 13.82 -15.39
N HIS A 317 14.35 15.08 -15.27
CA HIS A 317 13.49 15.76 -16.24
C HIS A 317 14.05 15.67 -17.68
N ASP A 318 15.36 15.87 -17.84
CA ASP A 318 16.02 15.81 -19.14
C ASP A 318 15.98 14.39 -19.75
N ILE A 319 16.17 13.37 -18.92
CA ILE A 319 16.06 11.96 -19.35
C ILE A 319 14.62 11.66 -19.79
N LEU A 320 13.62 12.06 -19.00
CA LEU A 320 12.23 11.86 -19.36
C LEU A 320 11.89 12.56 -20.68
N GLN A 321 12.31 13.81 -20.84
CA GLN A 321 12.08 14.58 -22.06
C GLN A 321 12.73 13.94 -23.28
N MET A 322 13.98 13.52 -23.15
CA MET A 322 14.70 12.84 -24.23
C MET A 322 14.03 11.53 -24.63
N GLN A 323 13.57 10.75 -23.67
CA GLN A 323 12.85 9.51 -23.93
C GLN A 323 11.51 9.77 -24.63
N LEU A 324 10.71 10.73 -24.17
CA LEU A 324 9.46 11.10 -24.83
C LEU A 324 9.66 11.47 -26.31
N MET A 325 10.70 12.28 -26.62
CA MET A 325 11.02 12.67 -27.99
C MET A 325 11.40 11.48 -28.92
N MET A 326 11.82 10.36 -28.35
CA MET A 326 12.14 9.16 -29.13
C MET A 326 10.90 8.38 -29.54
N PHE A 327 9.76 8.65 -28.90
CA PHE A 327 8.51 7.92 -29.09
C PHE A 327 7.34 8.80 -29.64
N GLU A 328 7.60 10.10 -29.89
CA GLU A 328 6.73 10.97 -30.66
C GLU A 328 6.85 10.63 -32.17
#